data_2cb488a2f13026c3506b40541161f312
#
_entry.id   2cb488a2f13026c3506b40541161f312
#
_cell.length_a   1.000
_cell.length_b   1.000
_cell.length_c   1.000
_cell.angle_alpha   90.00
_cell.angle_beta   90.00
_cell.angle_gamma   90.00
#
_symmetry.space_group_name_H-M   'P 1'
#
loop_
_entity.id
_entity.type
_entity.pdbx_description
1 polymer ?
#
loop_
_entity_poly.entity_id
_entity_poly.type
_entity_poly.pdbx_seq_one_letter_code
_entity_poly.pdbx_strand_id
1 'polypeptide(L)'
;FWMVLTRPQWRSWLVRGGFIITGYGGILALHMGAVIGGQPNIPQGLAWAGGPLAAMTAIYTAYLFAQAKARDLWQSPLLPAHLLVQALLAGSAALILLNPDGLTVGARWILQASLALHLILALGEVSMAHPTAHATLAARNMTRGAYAAFYWAGIGLTAASLLLVGTSIGIGALAGALAGLVGLLLYEHAYVQAGQSVPLA
;
A
#
# COMPACT_ATOMS: atom_id res chain seq x y z
N PHE A 1 25.68 -2.99 0.44
CA PHE A 1 24.98 -3.48 1.64
C PHE A 1 25.83 -3.36 2.90
N TRP A 2 27.09 -3.84 2.93
CA TRP A 2 28.00 -3.79 4.08
C TRP A 2 28.16 -2.36 4.67
N MET A 3 28.29 -1.33 3.83
CA MET A 3 28.41 0.06 4.29
C MET A 3 27.16 0.57 5.01
N VAL A 4 25.96 0.08 4.67
CA VAL A 4 24.72 0.44 5.36
C VAL A 4 24.74 -0.07 6.81
N LEU A 5 25.33 -1.23 7.05
CA LEU A 5 25.41 -1.82 8.38
C LEU A 5 26.56 -1.22 9.22
N THR A 6 27.71 -0.93 8.60
CA THR A 6 28.93 -0.48 9.33
C THR A 6 29.04 1.02 9.50
N ARG A 7 28.43 1.81 8.58
CA ARG A 7 28.43 3.28 8.60
C ARG A 7 27.07 3.85 8.20
N PRO A 8 26.00 3.56 8.97
CA PRO A 8 24.65 3.94 8.59
C PRO A 8 24.49 5.46 8.59
N GLN A 9 24.00 6.01 7.46
CA GLN A 9 23.60 7.40 7.35
C GLN A 9 22.12 7.53 7.78
N TRP A 10 21.88 7.73 9.05
CA TRP A 10 20.54 7.79 9.64
C TRP A 10 19.63 8.90 9.08
N ARG A 11 20.17 9.87 8.35
CA ARG A 11 19.37 10.88 7.63
C ARG A 11 18.71 10.32 6.36
N SER A 12 19.19 9.21 5.83
CA SER A 12 18.63 8.55 4.65
C SER A 12 17.45 7.64 5.01
N TRP A 13 16.31 7.85 4.40
CA TRP A 13 15.16 6.96 4.56
C TRP A 13 15.42 5.56 3.98
N LEU A 14 16.30 5.43 2.98
CA LEU A 14 16.75 4.13 2.49
C LEU A 14 17.41 3.30 3.60
N VAL A 15 18.27 3.93 4.40
CA VAL A 15 18.94 3.26 5.52
C VAL A 15 17.93 2.90 6.61
N ARG A 16 17.10 3.87 7.01
CA ARG A 16 16.03 3.64 8.02
C ARG A 16 15.10 2.51 7.59
N GLY A 17 14.64 2.54 6.34
CA GLY A 17 13.79 1.49 5.77
C GLY A 17 14.46 0.12 5.75
N GLY A 18 15.77 0.05 5.43
CA GLY A 18 16.53 -1.18 5.49
C GLY A 18 16.50 -1.82 6.89
N PHE A 19 16.68 -1.04 7.96
CA PHE A 19 16.58 -1.53 9.33
C PHE A 19 15.15 -1.93 9.72
N ILE A 20 14.13 -1.15 9.31
CA ILE A 20 12.71 -1.46 9.57
C ILE A 20 12.34 -2.80 8.91
N ILE A 21 12.65 -2.97 7.62
CA ILE A 21 12.34 -4.22 6.88
C ILE A 21 13.08 -5.41 7.48
N THR A 22 14.37 -5.23 7.82
CA THR A 22 15.17 -6.31 8.42
C THR A 22 14.61 -6.70 9.79
N GLY A 23 14.22 -5.73 10.61
CA GLY A 23 13.59 -5.98 11.91
C GLY A 23 12.24 -6.70 11.75
N TYR A 24 11.40 -6.25 10.82
CA TYR A 24 10.13 -6.92 10.53
C TYR A 24 10.33 -8.32 9.99
N GLY A 25 11.26 -8.52 9.05
CA GLY A 25 11.64 -9.84 8.54
C GLY A 25 12.14 -10.79 9.62
N GLY A 26 12.90 -10.27 10.59
CA GLY A 26 13.33 -11.02 11.77
C GLY A 26 12.15 -11.51 12.62
N ILE A 27 11.17 -10.63 12.88
CA ILE A 27 9.93 -11.02 13.61
C ILE A 27 9.14 -12.07 12.84
N LEU A 28 9.00 -11.93 11.52
CA LEU A 28 8.32 -12.94 10.70
C LEU A 28 9.04 -14.28 10.72
N ALA A 29 10.37 -14.29 10.67
CA ALA A 29 11.17 -15.51 10.76
C ALA A 29 11.02 -16.20 12.12
N LEU A 30 11.03 -15.43 13.22
CA LEU A 30 10.79 -15.96 14.56
C LEU A 30 9.35 -16.49 14.71
N HIS A 31 8.36 -15.78 14.17
CA HIS A 31 6.97 -16.23 14.14
C HIS A 31 6.83 -17.57 13.41
N MET A 32 7.39 -17.65 12.20
CA MET A 32 7.38 -18.90 11.41
C MET A 32 8.09 -20.05 12.14
N GLY A 33 9.27 -19.78 12.71
CA GLY A 33 10.01 -20.78 13.49
C GLY A 33 9.22 -21.28 14.70
N ALA A 34 8.50 -20.38 15.39
CA ALA A 34 7.68 -20.75 16.54
C ALA A 34 6.46 -21.60 16.12
N VAL A 35 5.81 -21.28 15.00
CA VAL A 35 4.70 -22.08 14.45
C VAL A 35 5.19 -23.47 14.06
N ILE A 36 6.30 -23.59 13.35
CA ILE A 36 6.88 -24.88 12.94
C ILE A 36 7.32 -25.68 14.17
N GLY A 37 7.86 -25.01 15.20
CA GLY A 37 8.31 -25.62 16.44
C GLY A 37 7.17 -25.97 17.44
N GLY A 38 5.91 -25.76 17.05
CA GLY A 38 4.75 -26.10 17.89
C GLY A 38 4.63 -25.26 19.17
N GLN A 39 5.09 -23.99 19.14
CA GLN A 39 5.07 -23.07 20.29
C GLN A 39 3.89 -22.07 20.18
N PRO A 40 2.67 -22.40 20.66
CA PRO A 40 1.46 -21.64 20.34
C PRO A 40 1.43 -20.24 20.98
N ASN A 41 2.16 -20.00 22.06
CA ASN A 41 2.12 -18.74 22.81
C ASN A 41 3.08 -17.66 22.24
N ILE A 42 4.15 -18.06 21.56
CA ILE A 42 5.17 -17.14 21.04
C ILE A 42 4.63 -16.27 19.89
N PRO A 43 3.87 -16.83 18.91
CA PRO A 43 3.30 -16.03 17.82
C PRO A 43 2.43 -14.87 18.30
N GLN A 44 1.64 -15.08 19.34
CA GLN A 44 0.76 -14.03 19.88
C GLN A 44 1.56 -12.86 20.48
N GLY A 45 2.64 -13.14 21.21
CA GLY A 45 3.55 -12.11 21.74
C GLY A 45 4.26 -11.33 20.61
N LEU A 46 4.70 -12.03 19.55
CA LEU A 46 5.38 -11.42 18.40
C LEU A 46 4.44 -10.52 17.58
N ALA A 47 3.12 -10.79 17.56
CA ALA A 47 2.15 -9.97 16.83
C ALA A 47 2.12 -8.52 17.35
N TRP A 48 2.30 -8.30 18.64
CA TRP A 48 2.34 -6.95 19.24
C TRP A 48 3.53 -6.11 18.75
N ALA A 49 4.68 -6.74 18.53
CA ALA A 49 5.84 -6.07 17.97
C ALA A 49 5.79 -6.02 16.43
N GLY A 50 5.22 -7.06 15.81
CA GLY A 50 5.08 -7.19 14.36
C GLY A 50 4.16 -6.14 13.74
N GLY A 51 3.03 -5.84 14.38
CA GLY A 51 2.06 -4.85 13.88
C GLY A 51 2.65 -3.46 13.63
N PRO A 52 3.29 -2.81 14.62
CA PRO A 52 3.95 -1.53 14.43
C PRO A 52 5.05 -1.58 13.34
N LEU A 53 5.87 -2.63 13.31
CA LEU A 53 6.91 -2.77 12.29
C LEU A 53 6.34 -2.99 10.89
N ALA A 54 5.23 -3.72 10.75
CA ALA A 54 4.52 -3.87 9.49
C ALA A 54 3.99 -2.52 9.00
N ALA A 55 3.35 -1.73 9.88
CA ALA A 55 2.89 -0.37 9.55
C ALA A 55 4.05 0.54 9.14
N MET A 56 5.17 0.51 9.87
CA MET A 56 6.37 1.26 9.51
C MET A 56 6.93 0.81 8.16
N THR A 57 6.90 -0.50 7.85
CA THR A 57 7.33 -1.06 6.56
C THR A 57 6.45 -0.55 5.42
N ALA A 58 5.15 -0.39 5.61
CA ALA A 58 4.26 0.19 4.61
C ALA A 58 4.53 1.69 4.40
N ILE A 59 4.70 2.45 5.49
CA ILE A 59 4.76 3.92 5.46
C ILE A 59 6.12 4.46 5.01
N TYR A 60 7.25 3.79 5.35
CA TYR A 60 8.59 4.35 5.09
C TYR A 60 8.83 4.64 3.60
N THR A 61 8.20 3.90 2.71
CA THR A 61 8.32 4.10 1.25
C THR A 61 7.84 5.48 0.82
N ALA A 62 6.82 6.06 1.49
CA ALA A 62 6.38 7.42 1.23
C ALA A 62 7.51 8.43 1.50
N TYR A 63 8.23 8.25 2.60
CA TYR A 63 9.36 9.13 2.92
C TYR A 63 10.56 8.91 2.00
N LEU A 64 10.73 7.69 1.48
CA LEU A 64 11.71 7.40 0.44
C LEU A 64 11.36 8.14 -0.85
N PHE A 65 10.10 8.11 -1.28
CA PHE A 65 9.61 8.86 -2.43
C PHE A 65 9.78 10.37 -2.24
N ALA A 66 9.50 10.90 -1.05
CA ALA A 66 9.68 12.30 -0.73
C ALA A 66 11.16 12.79 -0.81
N GLN A 67 12.13 11.89 -0.84
CA GLN A 67 13.54 12.24 -1.10
C GLN A 67 13.81 12.54 -2.58
N ALA A 68 12.93 12.11 -3.49
CA ALA A 68 12.98 12.45 -4.91
C ALA A 68 12.44 13.87 -5.14
N LYS A 69 13.20 14.89 -4.73
CA LYS A 69 12.79 16.30 -4.69
C LYS A 69 12.31 16.87 -6.03
N ALA A 70 12.71 16.28 -7.14
CA ALA A 70 12.26 16.65 -8.47
C ALA A 70 10.94 15.97 -8.89
N ARG A 71 10.27 15.25 -7.99
CA ARG A 71 9.02 14.51 -8.22
C ARG A 71 7.94 14.97 -7.25
N ASP A 72 7.40 16.14 -7.49
CA ASP A 72 6.52 16.85 -6.57
C ASP A 72 5.23 16.08 -6.22
N LEU A 73 4.69 15.29 -7.14
CA LEU A 73 3.52 14.44 -6.86
C LEU A 73 3.81 13.44 -5.73
N TRP A 74 5.04 12.92 -5.65
CA TRP A 74 5.43 11.96 -4.63
C TRP A 74 5.73 12.59 -3.27
N GLN A 75 5.69 13.92 -3.17
CA GLN A 75 5.87 14.67 -1.92
C GLN A 75 4.54 14.98 -1.23
N SER A 76 3.46 14.38 -1.71
CA SER A 76 2.12 14.53 -1.12
C SER A 76 2.12 14.12 0.37
N PRO A 77 1.58 14.96 1.26
CA PRO A 77 1.46 14.63 2.68
C PRO A 77 0.48 13.50 2.94
N LEU A 78 -0.38 13.16 1.98
CA LEU A 78 -1.34 12.05 2.07
C LEU A 78 -0.67 10.70 1.78
N LEU A 79 0.48 10.67 1.10
CA LEU A 79 1.12 9.44 0.63
C LEU A 79 1.41 8.42 1.76
N PRO A 80 1.92 8.82 2.95
CA PRO A 80 2.14 7.86 4.04
C PRO A 80 0.86 7.15 4.49
N ALA A 81 -0.23 7.90 4.66
CA ALA A 81 -1.53 7.34 5.03
C ALA A 81 -2.09 6.45 3.91
N HIS A 82 -1.94 6.87 2.66
CA HIS A 82 -2.39 6.11 1.50
C HIS A 82 -1.67 4.76 1.38
N LEU A 83 -0.34 4.74 1.52
CA LEU A 83 0.43 3.47 1.48
C LEU A 83 0.04 2.52 2.61
N LEU A 84 -0.27 3.03 3.80
CA LEU A 84 -0.79 2.18 4.88
C LEU A 84 -2.15 1.56 4.52
N VAL A 85 -3.05 2.36 3.97
CA VAL A 85 -4.37 1.89 3.48
C VAL A 85 -4.20 0.85 2.37
N GLN A 86 -3.30 1.07 1.42
CA GLN A 86 -2.98 0.12 0.35
C GLN A 86 -2.41 -1.19 0.87
N ALA A 87 -1.55 -1.14 1.89
CA ALA A 87 -1.03 -2.34 2.55
C ALA A 87 -2.14 -3.16 3.24
N LEU A 88 -3.08 -2.49 3.92
CA LEU A 88 -4.25 -3.15 4.52
C LEU A 88 -5.17 -3.75 3.45
N LEU A 89 -5.42 -3.03 2.35
CA LEU A 89 -6.18 -3.51 1.21
C LEU A 89 -5.54 -4.76 0.61
N ALA A 90 -4.26 -4.69 0.26
CA ALA A 90 -3.56 -5.81 -0.37
C ALA A 90 -3.46 -7.02 0.58
N GLY A 91 -3.14 -6.79 1.86
CA GLY A 91 -3.03 -7.86 2.85
C GLY A 91 -4.36 -8.55 3.14
N SER A 92 -5.45 -7.79 3.32
CA SER A 92 -6.78 -8.37 3.57
C SER A 92 -7.35 -9.08 2.34
N ALA A 93 -7.12 -8.55 1.13
CA ALA A 93 -7.50 -9.22 -0.11
C ALA A 93 -6.73 -10.53 -0.29
N ALA A 94 -5.42 -10.54 -0.03
CA ALA A 94 -4.60 -11.75 -0.08
C ALA A 94 -5.08 -12.81 0.92
N LEU A 95 -5.41 -12.41 2.16
CA LEU A 95 -5.95 -13.34 3.17
C LEU A 95 -7.25 -13.98 2.70
N ILE A 96 -8.16 -13.23 2.08
CA ILE A 96 -9.42 -13.75 1.53
C ILE A 96 -9.15 -14.75 0.41
N LEU A 97 -8.21 -14.46 -0.50
CA LEU A 97 -7.88 -15.34 -1.62
C LEU A 97 -7.17 -16.63 -1.19
N LEU A 98 -6.30 -16.57 -0.17
CA LEU A 98 -5.54 -17.70 0.32
C LEU A 98 -6.33 -18.61 1.27
N ASN A 99 -7.38 -18.10 1.91
CA ASN A 99 -8.19 -18.85 2.85
C ASN A 99 -9.69 -18.60 2.62
N PRO A 100 -10.25 -19.06 1.48
CA PRO A 100 -11.64 -18.81 1.10
C PRO A 100 -12.65 -19.43 2.06
N ASP A 101 -12.33 -20.59 2.65
CA ASP A 101 -13.20 -21.31 3.59
C ASP A 101 -13.13 -20.76 5.01
N GLY A 102 -12.00 -20.14 5.36
CA GLY A 102 -11.78 -19.48 6.65
C GLY A 102 -12.02 -17.97 6.61
N LEU A 103 -12.90 -17.48 5.74
CA LEU A 103 -13.26 -16.07 5.59
C LEU A 103 -13.61 -15.45 6.93
N THR A 104 -12.59 -14.90 7.59
CA THR A 104 -12.82 -14.17 8.83
C THR A 104 -13.60 -12.89 8.52
N VAL A 105 -14.70 -12.71 9.22
CA VAL A 105 -15.51 -11.47 9.14
C VAL A 105 -14.61 -10.24 9.24
N GLY A 106 -13.53 -10.31 10.06
CA GLY A 106 -12.53 -9.27 10.23
C GLY A 106 -11.79 -8.91 8.94
N ALA A 107 -11.32 -9.89 8.17
CA ALA A 107 -10.60 -9.62 6.90
C ALA A 107 -11.49 -8.90 5.88
N ARG A 108 -12.78 -9.27 5.82
CA ARG A 108 -13.75 -8.59 4.95
C ARG A 108 -13.98 -7.13 5.36
N TRP A 109 -14.17 -6.86 6.66
CA TRP A 109 -14.33 -5.49 7.16
C TRP A 109 -13.10 -4.64 6.92
N ILE A 110 -11.89 -5.20 7.13
CA ILE A 110 -10.64 -4.49 6.82
C ILE A 110 -10.54 -4.19 5.33
N LEU A 111 -10.86 -5.16 4.47
CA LEU A 111 -10.85 -4.95 3.02
C LEU A 111 -11.85 -3.86 2.62
N GLN A 112 -13.09 -3.91 3.08
CA GLN A 112 -14.10 -2.91 2.76
C GLN A 112 -13.70 -1.51 3.23
N ALA A 113 -13.22 -1.38 4.47
CA ALA A 113 -12.77 -0.10 5.01
C ALA A 113 -11.58 0.45 4.22
N SER A 114 -10.60 -0.40 3.90
CA SER A 114 -9.42 0.04 3.13
C SER A 114 -9.75 0.37 1.68
N LEU A 115 -10.68 -0.35 1.01
CA LEU A 115 -11.18 0.00 -0.32
C LEU A 115 -11.87 1.38 -0.31
N ALA A 116 -12.76 1.64 0.67
CA ALA A 116 -13.43 2.92 0.80
C ALA A 116 -12.45 4.06 1.06
N LEU A 117 -11.50 3.86 1.99
CA LEU A 117 -10.46 4.84 2.30
C LEU A 117 -9.53 5.08 1.11
N HIS A 118 -9.15 4.02 0.37
CA HIS A 118 -8.35 4.15 -0.85
C HIS A 118 -9.06 5.03 -1.89
N LEU A 119 -10.35 4.80 -2.13
CA LEU A 119 -11.14 5.64 -3.05
C LEU A 119 -11.18 7.10 -2.60
N ILE A 120 -11.43 7.35 -1.31
CA ILE A 120 -11.44 8.70 -0.74
C ILE A 120 -10.09 9.39 -0.92
N LEU A 121 -8.99 8.71 -0.62
CA LEU A 121 -7.65 9.27 -0.74
C LEU A 121 -7.26 9.48 -2.21
N ALA A 122 -7.52 8.51 -3.09
CA ALA A 122 -7.20 8.60 -4.51
C ALA A 122 -7.98 9.71 -5.23
N LEU A 123 -9.28 9.84 -4.95
CA LEU A 123 -10.11 10.91 -5.51
C LEU A 123 -9.83 12.25 -4.84
N GLY A 124 -9.56 12.25 -3.54
CA GLY A 124 -9.16 13.43 -2.78
C GLY A 124 -7.86 14.04 -3.31
N GLU A 125 -6.84 13.22 -3.54
CA GLU A 125 -5.54 13.64 -4.09
C GLU A 125 -5.70 14.44 -5.38
N VAL A 126 -6.48 13.94 -6.34
CA VAL A 126 -6.65 14.60 -7.64
C VAL A 126 -7.64 15.75 -7.62
N SER A 127 -8.46 15.87 -6.58
CA SER A 127 -9.45 16.95 -6.40
C SER A 127 -8.85 18.17 -5.69
N MET A 128 -7.75 18.00 -4.97
CA MET A 128 -7.10 19.08 -4.27
C MET A 128 -6.21 19.92 -5.20
N ALA A 129 -6.04 21.20 -4.86
CA ALA A 129 -5.05 22.04 -5.54
C ALA A 129 -3.63 21.57 -5.17
N HIS A 130 -2.82 21.33 -6.19
CA HIS A 130 -1.42 20.96 -5.99
C HIS A 130 -0.54 22.20 -5.80
N PRO A 131 0.46 22.15 -4.91
CA PRO A 131 1.27 23.32 -4.56
C PRO A 131 2.20 23.79 -5.69
N THR A 132 2.50 22.93 -6.67
CA THR A 132 3.42 23.23 -7.77
C THR A 132 2.82 22.92 -9.13
N ALA A 133 3.34 23.58 -10.17
CA ALA A 133 2.96 23.31 -11.56
C ALA A 133 3.32 21.88 -11.98
N HIS A 134 4.44 21.34 -11.49
CA HIS A 134 4.89 19.97 -11.78
C HIS A 134 3.93 18.94 -11.18
N ALA A 135 3.51 19.09 -9.92
CA ALA A 135 2.51 18.20 -9.32
C ALA A 135 1.16 18.28 -10.05
N THR A 136 0.73 19.49 -10.45
CA THR A 136 -0.49 19.70 -11.27
C THR A 136 -0.39 18.98 -12.62
N LEU A 137 0.76 19.06 -13.29
CA LEU A 137 0.97 18.41 -14.59
C LEU A 137 0.98 16.88 -14.44
N ALA A 138 1.63 16.35 -13.42
CA ALA A 138 1.63 14.92 -13.11
C ALA A 138 0.22 14.40 -12.82
N ALA A 139 -0.57 15.11 -12.00
CA ALA A 139 -1.96 14.77 -11.72
C ALA A 139 -2.84 14.83 -12.98
N ARG A 140 -2.59 15.79 -13.89
CA ARG A 140 -3.25 15.84 -15.21
C ARG A 140 -2.89 14.65 -16.08
N ASN A 141 -1.60 14.26 -16.15
CA ASN A 141 -1.16 13.11 -16.91
C ASN A 141 -1.79 11.82 -16.39
N MET A 142 -1.98 11.72 -15.05
CA MET A 142 -2.63 10.60 -14.40
C MET A 142 -4.13 10.53 -14.71
N THR A 143 -4.85 11.68 -14.71
CA THR A 143 -6.33 11.68 -14.78
C THR A 143 -6.89 11.96 -16.16
N ARG A 144 -6.15 12.64 -17.05
CA ARG A 144 -6.59 13.08 -18.38
C ARG A 144 -5.57 12.87 -19.48
N GLY A 145 -4.34 12.44 -19.14
CA GLY A 145 -3.25 12.22 -20.09
C GLY A 145 -2.99 10.74 -20.35
N ALA A 146 -1.72 10.41 -20.55
CA ALA A 146 -1.27 9.08 -20.98
C ALA A 146 -1.66 7.94 -20.03
N TYR A 147 -1.85 8.22 -18.75
CA TYR A 147 -2.14 7.20 -17.73
C TYR A 147 -3.61 7.20 -17.27
N ALA A 148 -4.48 8.00 -17.90
CA ALA A 148 -5.88 8.15 -17.49
C ALA A 148 -6.66 6.83 -17.53
N ALA A 149 -6.41 5.99 -18.54
CA ALA A 149 -7.07 4.69 -18.65
C ALA A 149 -6.74 3.78 -17.44
N PHE A 150 -5.48 3.74 -17.04
CA PHE A 150 -5.04 2.95 -15.87
C PHE A 150 -5.63 3.51 -14.57
N TYR A 151 -5.59 4.83 -14.39
CA TYR A 151 -6.15 5.48 -13.21
C TYR A 151 -7.64 5.19 -13.06
N TRP A 152 -8.45 5.48 -14.08
CA TRP A 152 -9.90 5.30 -14.01
C TRP A 152 -10.34 3.83 -13.99
N ALA A 153 -9.61 2.95 -14.67
CA ALA A 153 -9.84 1.51 -14.55
C ALA A 153 -9.52 1.01 -13.12
N GLY A 154 -8.43 1.52 -12.52
CA GLY A 154 -8.07 1.24 -11.13
C GLY A 154 -9.17 1.68 -10.17
N ILE A 155 -9.65 2.91 -10.26
CA ILE A 155 -10.76 3.46 -9.46
C ILE A 155 -12.04 2.63 -9.66
N GLY A 156 -12.39 2.34 -10.91
CA GLY A 156 -13.59 1.55 -11.24
C GLY A 156 -13.57 0.14 -10.66
N LEU A 157 -12.42 -0.57 -10.79
CA LEU A 157 -12.25 -1.91 -10.21
C LEU A 157 -12.26 -1.88 -8.68
N THR A 158 -11.66 -0.86 -8.06
CA THR A 158 -11.70 -0.70 -6.60
C THR A 158 -13.14 -0.45 -6.12
N ALA A 159 -13.92 0.37 -6.83
CA ALA A 159 -15.33 0.60 -6.52
C ALA A 159 -16.18 -0.67 -6.72
N ALA A 160 -15.96 -1.41 -7.80
CA ALA A 160 -16.61 -2.70 -8.04
C ALA A 160 -16.25 -3.72 -6.94
N SER A 161 -14.98 -3.76 -6.53
CA SER A 161 -14.51 -4.59 -5.41
C SER A 161 -15.26 -4.28 -4.11
N LEU A 162 -15.40 -3.01 -3.78
CA LEU A 162 -16.11 -2.56 -2.57
C LEU A 162 -17.56 -3.06 -2.56
N LEU A 163 -18.25 -3.00 -3.69
CA LEU A 163 -19.63 -3.51 -3.84
C LEU A 163 -19.65 -5.04 -3.73
N LEU A 164 -18.79 -5.75 -4.46
CA LEU A 164 -18.76 -7.22 -4.47
C LEU A 164 -18.45 -7.80 -3.08
N VAL A 165 -17.45 -7.26 -2.39
CA VAL A 165 -17.09 -7.72 -1.03
C VAL A 165 -18.18 -7.38 -0.03
N GLY A 166 -18.90 -6.27 -0.23
CA GLY A 166 -19.98 -5.82 0.65
C GLY A 166 -21.25 -6.67 0.55
N THR A 167 -21.64 -7.04 -0.66
CA THR A 167 -22.94 -7.68 -0.94
C THR A 167 -22.89 -9.19 -1.12
N SER A 168 -21.70 -9.75 -1.39
CA SER A 168 -21.55 -11.16 -1.76
C SER A 168 -20.74 -11.96 -0.74
N ILE A 169 -21.04 -13.27 -0.67
CA ILE A 169 -20.30 -14.27 0.11
C ILE A 169 -19.72 -15.31 -0.87
N GLY A 170 -18.64 -15.98 -0.49
CA GLY A 170 -18.04 -17.03 -1.34
C GLY A 170 -17.39 -16.44 -2.60
N ILE A 171 -17.78 -16.93 -3.77
CA ILE A 171 -17.17 -16.56 -5.07
C ILE A 171 -17.21 -15.06 -5.32
N GLY A 172 -18.25 -14.35 -4.91
CA GLY A 172 -18.36 -12.89 -5.06
C GLY A 172 -17.32 -12.15 -4.23
N ALA A 173 -17.03 -12.60 -3.02
CA ALA A 173 -15.99 -12.03 -2.18
C ALA A 173 -14.59 -12.29 -2.75
N LEU A 174 -14.34 -13.47 -3.32
CA LEU A 174 -13.08 -13.79 -4.02
C LEU A 174 -12.89 -12.91 -5.26
N ALA A 175 -13.92 -12.79 -6.09
CA ALA A 175 -13.89 -11.92 -7.27
C ALA A 175 -13.65 -10.45 -6.87
N GLY A 176 -14.28 -9.99 -5.78
CA GLY A 176 -14.07 -8.67 -5.21
C GLY A 176 -12.63 -8.48 -4.72
N ALA A 177 -12.07 -9.42 -3.98
CA ALA A 177 -10.68 -9.35 -3.51
C ALA A 177 -9.70 -9.26 -4.69
N LEU A 178 -9.89 -10.08 -5.74
CA LEU A 178 -9.08 -10.04 -6.95
C LEU A 178 -9.23 -8.70 -7.68
N ALA A 179 -10.46 -8.20 -7.85
CA ALA A 179 -10.73 -6.91 -8.48
C ALA A 179 -10.07 -5.76 -7.71
N GLY A 180 -10.08 -5.81 -6.37
CA GLY A 180 -9.39 -4.84 -5.52
C GLY A 180 -7.88 -4.82 -5.72
N LEU A 181 -7.24 -6.00 -5.81
CA LEU A 181 -5.79 -6.10 -6.08
C LEU A 181 -5.43 -5.58 -7.48
N VAL A 182 -6.20 -5.95 -8.50
CA VAL A 182 -5.98 -5.46 -9.88
C VAL A 182 -6.23 -3.96 -9.95
N GLY A 183 -7.30 -3.47 -9.30
CA GLY A 183 -7.60 -2.05 -9.20
C GLY A 183 -6.48 -1.25 -8.56
N LEU A 184 -5.93 -1.74 -7.44
CA LEU A 184 -4.78 -1.15 -6.76
C LEU A 184 -3.54 -1.12 -7.67
N LEU A 185 -3.23 -2.23 -8.34
CA LEU A 185 -2.08 -2.32 -9.26
C LEU A 185 -2.16 -1.27 -10.39
N LEU A 186 -3.35 -1.12 -10.99
CA LEU A 186 -3.57 -0.15 -12.05
C LEU A 186 -3.45 1.29 -11.54
N TYR A 187 -3.98 1.58 -10.36
CA TYR A 187 -3.83 2.87 -9.71
C TYR A 187 -2.36 3.19 -9.42
N GLU A 188 -1.63 2.26 -8.79
CA GLU A 188 -0.21 2.46 -8.48
C GLU A 188 0.64 2.65 -9.73
N HIS A 189 0.35 1.87 -10.79
CA HIS A 189 1.00 2.06 -12.08
C HIS A 189 0.80 3.49 -12.60
N ALA A 190 -0.45 3.97 -12.60
CA ALA A 190 -0.76 5.33 -13.05
C ALA A 190 -0.05 6.39 -12.20
N TYR A 191 -0.06 6.23 -10.86
CA TYR A 191 0.54 7.17 -9.92
C TYR A 191 2.06 7.26 -10.08
N VAL A 192 2.74 6.12 -10.15
CA VAL A 192 4.21 6.06 -10.29
C VAL A 192 4.63 6.61 -11.66
N GLN A 193 3.99 6.18 -12.74
CA GLN A 193 4.34 6.61 -14.10
C GLN A 193 4.04 8.10 -14.32
N ALA A 194 2.90 8.60 -13.83
CA ALA A 194 2.56 10.01 -13.92
C ALA A 194 3.59 10.88 -13.18
N GLY A 195 4.00 10.48 -11.98
CA GLY A 195 5.05 11.18 -11.23
C GLY A 195 6.40 11.21 -11.93
N GLN A 196 6.71 10.19 -12.76
CA GLN A 196 7.95 10.13 -13.54
C GLN A 196 7.88 10.88 -14.87
N SER A 197 6.69 11.09 -15.42
CA SER A 197 6.48 11.62 -16.77
C SER A 197 6.73 13.13 -16.92
N VAL A 198 6.80 13.86 -15.81
CA VAL A 198 7.05 15.29 -15.81
C VAL A 198 8.55 15.54 -15.96
N PRO A 199 8.98 16.39 -16.92
CA PRO A 199 10.39 16.74 -17.08
C PRO A 199 10.99 17.30 -15.79
N LEU A 200 12.25 16.99 -15.55
CA LEU A 200 13.02 17.62 -14.48
C LEU A 200 13.39 19.04 -14.96
N ALA A 201 13.04 20.04 -14.17
CA ALA A 201 13.44 21.42 -14.43
C ALA A 201 14.87 21.66 -13.95
#